data_343e3690fb708921fee9dac03dae716e
#
_entry.id   343e3690fb708921fee9dac03dae716e
#
_cell.length_a   1.000
_cell.length_b   1.000
_cell.length_c   1.000
_cell.angle_alpha   90.00
_cell.angle_beta   90.00
_cell.angle_gamma   90.00
#
_symmetry.space_group_name_H-M   'P 1'
#
loop_
_entity.id
_entity.type
_entity.pdbx_description
1 polymer ?
#
loop_
_entity_poly.entity_id
_entity_poly.type
_entity_poly.pdbx_seq_one_letter_code
_entity_poly.pdbx_strand_id
1 'polypeptide(L)'
;MIDLKNKKAVITGATGGIGYSILEKFNSEGVNVLGSGTNEDKLKKLKNDFNGMIFKKFDISKHDEIEKFVETVCDELEGCPDILINNAGITKDNLSLRMSQTEWQQVIDINLTSTFLLCKFFLKKMIKNKSGKIINITSVVGHTGNVGQANYAASKSGIIGMSKSLALEYAKKNININCISPGFIKTNMTEKIDPKFKELILAKIPSNRLGEPSDVANV
;
A
#
# COMPACT_ATOMS: atom_id res chain seq x y z
N MET A 1 -11.92 19.11 -9.85
CA MET A 1 -11.97 18.06 -8.81
C MET A 1 -12.12 16.74 -9.54
N ILE A 2 -11.37 15.71 -9.19
CA ILE A 2 -11.50 14.38 -9.84
C ILE A 2 -12.78 13.76 -9.29
N ASP A 3 -13.68 13.34 -10.18
CA ASP A 3 -14.89 12.59 -9.78
C ASP A 3 -14.52 11.11 -9.53
N LEU A 4 -14.67 10.68 -8.29
CA LEU A 4 -14.40 9.31 -7.85
C LEU A 4 -15.67 8.47 -7.73
N LYS A 5 -16.86 9.07 -7.86
CA LYS A 5 -18.13 8.37 -7.72
C LYS A 5 -18.23 7.20 -8.69
N ASN A 6 -18.65 6.06 -8.18
CA ASN A 6 -18.78 4.79 -8.91
C ASN A 6 -17.46 4.24 -9.51
N LYS A 7 -16.29 4.83 -9.20
CA LYS A 7 -15.01 4.22 -9.56
C LYS A 7 -14.81 2.92 -8.78
N LYS A 8 -14.08 2.00 -9.35
CA LYS A 8 -13.73 0.71 -8.76
C LYS A 8 -12.29 0.77 -8.25
N ALA A 9 -12.09 0.43 -6.99
CA ALA A 9 -10.76 0.45 -6.38
C ALA A 9 -10.43 -0.85 -5.65
N VAL A 10 -9.15 -1.21 -5.65
CA VAL A 10 -8.62 -2.27 -4.79
C VAL A 10 -7.55 -1.72 -3.87
N ILE A 11 -7.60 -2.09 -2.59
CA ILE A 11 -6.66 -1.64 -1.56
C ILE A 11 -6.06 -2.87 -0.88
N THR A 12 -4.74 -3.02 -0.97
CA THR A 12 -4.03 -4.04 -0.19
C THR A 12 -3.66 -3.49 1.19
N GLY A 13 -3.64 -4.35 2.23
CA GLY A 13 -3.37 -3.90 3.59
C GLY A 13 -4.45 -2.97 4.16
N ALA A 14 -5.70 -3.16 3.75
CA ALA A 14 -6.85 -2.36 4.16
C ALA A 14 -7.10 -2.36 5.68
N THR A 15 -6.58 -3.35 6.41
CA THR A 15 -6.72 -3.49 7.87
C THR A 15 -5.70 -2.66 8.68
N GLY A 16 -4.75 -2.00 8.01
CA GLY A 16 -3.78 -1.09 8.63
C GLY A 16 -4.31 0.33 8.77
N GLY A 17 -3.66 1.19 9.58
CA GLY A 17 -4.13 2.55 9.84
C GLY A 17 -4.30 3.40 8.58
N ILE A 18 -3.29 3.42 7.69
CA ILE A 18 -3.36 4.14 6.40
C ILE A 18 -4.43 3.51 5.50
N GLY A 19 -4.45 2.17 5.38
CA GLY A 19 -5.45 1.47 4.58
C GLY A 19 -6.88 1.75 5.03
N TYR A 20 -7.11 1.75 6.35
CA TYR A 20 -8.41 2.10 6.93
C TYR A 20 -8.83 3.54 6.57
N SER A 21 -7.92 4.50 6.69
CA SER A 21 -8.23 5.90 6.38
C SER A 21 -8.50 6.13 4.88
N ILE A 22 -7.83 5.36 3.99
CA ILE A 22 -8.15 5.38 2.56
C ILE A 22 -9.55 4.79 2.31
N LEU A 23 -9.95 3.72 3.04
CA LEU A 23 -11.32 3.20 2.97
C LEU A 23 -12.35 4.24 3.37
N GLU A 24 -12.14 4.97 4.49
CA GLU A 24 -13.02 6.05 4.93
C GLU A 24 -13.17 7.13 3.85
N LYS A 25 -12.05 7.57 3.28
CA LYS A 25 -12.08 8.57 2.21
C LYS A 25 -12.81 8.07 0.96
N PHE A 26 -12.52 6.86 0.50
CA PHE A 26 -13.19 6.29 -0.66
C PHE A 26 -14.68 6.03 -0.44
N ASN A 27 -15.06 5.66 0.80
CA ASN A 27 -16.47 5.52 1.18
C ASN A 27 -17.22 6.85 1.04
N SER A 28 -16.63 7.94 1.55
CA SER A 28 -17.23 9.29 1.47
C SER A 28 -17.36 9.81 0.05
N GLU A 29 -16.52 9.33 -0.87
CA GLU A 29 -16.51 9.71 -2.30
C GLU A 29 -17.34 8.75 -3.19
N GLY A 30 -17.98 7.73 -2.60
CA GLY A 30 -18.83 6.79 -3.34
C GLY A 30 -18.06 5.84 -4.27
N VAL A 31 -16.85 5.45 -3.89
CA VAL A 31 -16.01 4.48 -4.62
C VAL A 31 -16.43 3.05 -4.26
N ASN A 32 -16.54 2.17 -5.26
CA ASN A 32 -16.73 0.74 -5.06
C ASN A 32 -15.40 0.08 -4.72
N VAL A 33 -15.21 -0.36 -3.48
CA VAL A 33 -13.90 -0.82 -2.99
C VAL A 33 -13.88 -2.32 -2.69
N LEU A 34 -12.81 -2.99 -3.12
CA LEU A 34 -12.39 -4.26 -2.56
C LEU A 34 -11.13 -4.05 -1.70
N GLY A 35 -11.24 -4.25 -0.39
CA GLY A 35 -10.14 -4.21 0.56
C GLY A 35 -9.60 -5.61 0.85
N SER A 36 -8.26 -5.77 0.92
CA SER A 36 -7.64 -7.04 1.30
C SER A 36 -6.68 -6.92 2.47
N GLY A 37 -6.50 -8.02 3.19
CA GLY A 37 -5.58 -8.16 4.32
C GLY A 37 -5.50 -9.60 4.80
N THR A 38 -4.61 -9.88 5.76
CA THR A 38 -4.37 -11.22 6.28
C THR A 38 -5.19 -11.55 7.53
N ASN A 39 -5.58 -10.53 8.31
CA ASN A 39 -6.29 -10.71 9.58
C ASN A 39 -7.81 -10.75 9.37
N GLU A 40 -8.39 -11.92 9.57
CA GLU A 40 -9.79 -12.19 9.31
C GLU A 40 -10.75 -11.43 10.24
N ASP A 41 -10.41 -11.30 11.51
CA ASP A 41 -11.27 -10.57 12.47
C ASP A 41 -11.31 -9.08 12.17
N LYS A 42 -10.16 -8.50 11.78
CA LYS A 42 -10.13 -7.11 11.31
C LYS A 42 -10.93 -6.92 10.01
N LEU A 43 -10.88 -7.88 9.08
CA LEU A 43 -11.70 -7.82 7.86
C LEU A 43 -13.20 -7.91 8.16
N LYS A 44 -13.60 -8.76 9.13
CA LYS A 44 -15.00 -8.81 9.60
C LYS A 44 -15.44 -7.47 10.19
N LYS A 45 -14.58 -6.83 11.00
CA LYS A 45 -14.86 -5.49 11.53
C LYS A 45 -15.03 -4.48 10.39
N LEU A 46 -14.12 -4.44 9.42
CA LEU A 46 -14.24 -3.54 8.26
C LEU A 46 -15.56 -3.75 7.50
N LYS A 47 -16.02 -4.99 7.36
CA LYS A 47 -17.30 -5.29 6.71
C LYS A 47 -18.50 -4.70 7.44
N ASN A 48 -18.41 -4.58 8.78
CA ASN A 48 -19.44 -3.92 9.60
C ASN A 48 -19.33 -2.39 9.53
N ASP A 49 -18.08 -1.86 9.48
CA ASP A 49 -17.83 -0.41 9.47
C ASP A 49 -18.15 0.21 8.09
N PHE A 50 -17.99 -0.56 6.99
CA PHE A 50 -18.15 -0.08 5.60
C PHE A 50 -19.17 -0.93 4.84
N ASN A 51 -20.43 -0.56 4.98
CA ASN A 51 -21.52 -1.25 4.28
C ASN A 51 -21.40 -1.03 2.75
N GLY A 52 -21.49 -2.11 1.98
CA GLY A 52 -21.37 -2.08 0.52
C GLY A 52 -19.97 -2.25 -0.04
N MET A 53 -18.92 -2.23 0.81
CA MET A 53 -17.56 -2.59 0.39
C MET A 53 -17.31 -4.10 0.51
N ILE A 54 -16.43 -4.61 -0.35
CA ILE A 54 -16.03 -6.01 -0.39
C ILE A 54 -14.71 -6.19 0.36
N PHE A 55 -14.61 -7.21 1.21
CA PHE A 55 -13.38 -7.53 1.93
C PHE A 55 -12.98 -8.98 1.72
N LYS A 56 -11.72 -9.20 1.33
CA LYS A 56 -11.15 -10.53 1.06
C LYS A 56 -9.89 -10.77 1.88
N LYS A 57 -9.81 -11.94 2.48
CA LYS A 57 -8.57 -12.40 3.07
C LYS A 57 -7.61 -12.79 1.96
N PHE A 58 -6.46 -12.13 1.92
CA PHE A 58 -5.39 -12.45 0.98
C PHE A 58 -4.03 -12.11 1.57
N ASP A 59 -3.10 -13.03 1.44
CA ASP A 59 -1.71 -12.87 1.82
C ASP A 59 -0.85 -12.63 0.57
N ILE A 60 -0.40 -11.39 0.40
CA ILE A 60 0.39 -10.99 -0.77
C ILE A 60 1.75 -11.68 -0.87
N SER A 61 2.24 -12.34 0.20
CA SER A 61 3.46 -13.13 0.15
C SER A 61 3.32 -14.42 -0.68
N LYS A 62 2.09 -14.84 -0.94
CA LYS A 62 1.76 -16.00 -1.78
C LYS A 62 1.81 -15.60 -3.26
N HIS A 63 3.01 -15.44 -3.79
CA HIS A 63 3.24 -14.88 -5.12
C HIS A 63 2.52 -15.65 -6.22
N ASP A 64 2.46 -16.97 -6.12
CA ASP A 64 1.80 -17.85 -7.09
C ASP A 64 0.26 -17.69 -7.10
N GLU A 65 -0.32 -17.15 -6.02
CA GLU A 65 -1.75 -16.90 -5.92
C GLU A 65 -2.16 -15.49 -6.37
N ILE A 66 -1.21 -14.57 -6.63
CA ILE A 66 -1.52 -13.15 -6.95
C ILE A 66 -2.31 -13.01 -8.24
N GLU A 67 -1.98 -13.76 -9.29
CA GLU A 67 -2.73 -13.68 -10.57
C GLU A 67 -4.20 -14.07 -10.37
N LYS A 68 -4.45 -15.18 -9.65
CA LYS A 68 -5.79 -15.63 -9.28
C LYS A 68 -6.53 -14.62 -8.40
N PHE A 69 -5.82 -13.99 -7.45
CA PHE A 69 -6.40 -12.93 -6.64
C PHE A 69 -6.85 -11.75 -7.49
N VAL A 70 -6.06 -11.33 -8.48
CA VAL A 70 -6.44 -10.24 -9.40
C VAL A 70 -7.67 -10.60 -10.22
N GLU A 71 -7.82 -11.85 -10.65
CA GLU A 71 -9.03 -12.34 -11.30
C GLU A 71 -10.24 -12.26 -10.38
N THR A 72 -10.12 -12.77 -9.15
CA THR A 72 -11.16 -12.67 -8.12
C THR A 72 -11.57 -11.21 -7.86
N VAL A 73 -10.62 -10.27 -7.81
CA VAL A 73 -10.92 -8.84 -7.64
C VAL A 73 -11.76 -8.31 -8.81
N CYS A 74 -11.39 -8.68 -10.04
CA CYS A 74 -12.14 -8.25 -11.22
C CYS A 74 -13.56 -8.83 -11.26
N ASP A 75 -13.74 -10.08 -10.85
CA ASP A 75 -15.06 -10.73 -10.80
C ASP A 75 -15.95 -10.08 -9.73
N GLU A 76 -15.44 -9.88 -8.52
CA GLU A 76 -16.15 -9.28 -7.39
C GLU A 76 -16.54 -7.81 -7.61
N LEU A 77 -15.70 -7.07 -8.33
CA LEU A 77 -15.96 -5.68 -8.71
C LEU A 77 -16.72 -5.57 -10.05
N GLU A 78 -17.12 -6.71 -10.66
CA GLU A 78 -17.80 -6.73 -11.97
C GLU A 78 -16.99 -5.97 -13.03
N GLY A 79 -15.70 -6.17 -13.07
CA GLY A 79 -14.77 -5.60 -14.05
C GLY A 79 -13.43 -5.14 -13.44
N CYS A 80 -12.55 -4.66 -14.31
CA CYS A 80 -11.24 -4.20 -13.89
C CYS A 80 -11.33 -2.96 -12.97
N PRO A 81 -10.63 -2.92 -11.83
CA PRO A 81 -10.58 -1.71 -11.02
C PRO A 81 -9.92 -0.55 -11.76
N ASP A 82 -10.46 0.65 -11.57
CA ASP A 82 -9.88 1.90 -12.06
C ASP A 82 -8.62 2.28 -11.26
N ILE A 83 -8.59 1.87 -9.98
CA ILE A 83 -7.58 2.31 -9.01
C ILE A 83 -7.01 1.09 -8.27
N LEU A 84 -5.68 0.98 -8.26
CA LEU A 84 -4.94 0.05 -7.41
C LEU A 84 -4.15 0.83 -6.35
N ILE A 85 -4.39 0.54 -5.06
CA ILE A 85 -3.60 1.06 -3.95
C ILE A 85 -2.77 -0.08 -3.35
N ASN A 86 -1.47 -0.10 -3.63
CA ASN A 86 -0.53 -1.00 -3.00
C ASN A 86 -0.06 -0.39 -1.67
N ASN A 87 -0.76 -0.72 -0.59
CA ASN A 87 -0.48 -0.21 0.76
C ASN A 87 0.04 -1.29 1.71
N ALA A 88 -0.18 -2.57 1.41
CA ALA A 88 0.34 -3.64 2.25
C ALA A 88 1.88 -3.64 2.33
N GLY A 89 2.41 -3.87 3.54
CA GLY A 89 3.84 -3.97 3.76
C GLY A 89 4.16 -4.28 5.21
N ILE A 90 5.41 -4.74 5.43
CA ILE A 90 5.93 -5.09 6.75
C ILE A 90 7.29 -4.43 6.99
N THR A 91 7.69 -4.38 8.25
CA THR A 91 9.07 -4.12 8.67
C THR A 91 9.61 -5.33 9.44
N LYS A 92 10.93 -5.52 9.37
CA LYS A 92 11.73 -6.47 10.19
C LYS A 92 13.01 -5.76 10.53
N ASP A 93 12.93 -4.92 11.56
CA ASP A 93 14.00 -3.99 11.91
C ASP A 93 15.10 -4.72 12.70
N ASN A 94 16.33 -4.61 12.20
CA ASN A 94 17.53 -5.13 12.88
C ASN A 94 18.76 -4.41 12.33
N LEU A 95 19.81 -4.27 13.15
CA LEU A 95 21.09 -3.74 12.67
C LEU A 95 21.67 -4.66 11.58
N SER A 96 22.29 -4.09 10.55
CA SER A 96 22.75 -4.83 9.37
C SER A 96 23.61 -6.06 9.70
N LEU A 97 24.49 -5.96 10.68
CA LEU A 97 25.31 -7.09 11.13
C LEU A 97 24.53 -8.20 11.84
N ARG A 98 23.33 -7.93 12.31
CA ARG A 98 22.44 -8.88 13.02
C ARG A 98 21.25 -9.30 12.17
N MET A 99 20.98 -8.58 11.07
CA MET A 99 19.87 -8.86 10.19
C MET A 99 20.08 -10.21 9.48
N SER A 100 19.20 -11.15 9.72
CA SER A 100 19.24 -12.45 9.06
C SER A 100 18.82 -12.34 7.59
N GLN A 101 19.31 -13.27 6.76
CA GLN A 101 18.85 -13.38 5.37
C GLN A 101 17.33 -13.55 5.28
N THR A 102 16.72 -14.25 6.22
CA THR A 102 15.27 -14.45 6.27
C THR A 102 14.53 -13.13 6.53
N GLU A 103 14.99 -12.31 7.47
CA GLU A 103 14.39 -10.99 7.74
C GLU A 103 14.52 -10.05 6.52
N TRP A 104 15.67 -10.08 5.86
CA TRP A 104 15.88 -9.36 4.61
C TRP A 104 14.90 -9.82 3.53
N GLN A 105 14.90 -11.13 3.23
CA GLN A 105 14.12 -11.66 2.13
C GLN A 105 12.61 -11.48 2.34
N GLN A 106 12.11 -11.69 3.55
CA GLN A 106 10.69 -11.49 3.85
C GLN A 106 10.22 -10.05 3.54
N VAL A 107 11.04 -9.05 3.88
CA VAL A 107 10.69 -7.65 3.60
C VAL A 107 10.73 -7.36 2.10
N ILE A 108 11.74 -7.86 1.39
CA ILE A 108 11.83 -7.71 -0.07
C ILE A 108 10.64 -8.40 -0.76
N ASP A 109 10.35 -9.63 -0.39
CA ASP A 109 9.29 -10.43 -1.02
C ASP A 109 7.91 -9.79 -0.81
N ILE A 110 7.60 -9.39 0.42
CA ILE A 110 6.28 -8.83 0.73
C ILE A 110 6.14 -7.39 0.23
N ASN A 111 7.14 -6.53 0.43
CA ASN A 111 7.00 -5.12 0.08
C ASN A 111 7.23 -4.86 -1.41
N LEU A 112 8.29 -5.43 -1.99
CA LEU A 112 8.72 -5.09 -3.35
C LEU A 112 8.22 -6.10 -4.38
N THR A 113 8.51 -7.39 -4.20
CA THR A 113 8.15 -8.43 -5.17
C THR A 113 6.63 -8.54 -5.32
N SER A 114 5.87 -8.58 -4.21
CA SER A 114 4.41 -8.64 -4.28
C SER A 114 3.81 -7.39 -4.93
N THR A 115 4.35 -6.19 -4.62
CA THR A 115 3.90 -4.94 -5.26
C THR A 115 4.15 -4.97 -6.77
N PHE A 116 5.30 -5.47 -7.20
CA PHE A 116 5.58 -5.64 -8.63
C PHE A 116 4.59 -6.60 -9.30
N LEU A 117 4.32 -7.75 -8.68
CA LEU A 117 3.40 -8.75 -9.23
C LEU A 117 1.97 -8.23 -9.30
N LEU A 118 1.49 -7.53 -8.26
CA LEU A 118 0.20 -6.86 -8.27
C LEU A 118 0.13 -5.83 -9.41
N CYS A 119 1.12 -4.95 -9.53
CA CYS A 119 1.20 -4.01 -10.65
C CYS A 119 1.14 -4.75 -12.00
N LYS A 120 1.96 -5.79 -12.20
CA LYS A 120 2.04 -6.58 -13.44
C LYS A 120 0.68 -7.16 -13.84
N PHE A 121 -0.02 -7.78 -12.92
CA PHE A 121 -1.29 -8.45 -13.24
C PHE A 121 -2.45 -7.46 -13.39
N PHE A 122 -2.53 -6.40 -12.58
CA PHE A 122 -3.52 -5.35 -12.79
C PHE A 122 -3.25 -4.55 -14.08
N LEU A 123 -2.01 -4.28 -14.42
CA LEU A 123 -1.65 -3.65 -15.70
C LEU A 123 -2.16 -4.43 -16.91
N LYS A 124 -2.09 -5.78 -16.91
CA LYS A 124 -2.69 -6.61 -17.96
C LYS A 124 -4.20 -6.33 -18.15
N LYS A 125 -4.93 -6.05 -17.05
CA LYS A 125 -6.36 -5.74 -17.08
C LYS A 125 -6.61 -4.28 -17.49
N MET A 126 -5.86 -3.33 -16.89
CA MET A 126 -5.98 -1.89 -17.15
C MET A 126 -5.64 -1.51 -18.60
N ILE A 127 -4.66 -2.19 -19.23
CA ILE A 127 -4.34 -1.99 -20.66
C ILE A 127 -5.55 -2.30 -21.55
N LYS A 128 -6.29 -3.37 -21.26
CA LYS A 128 -7.50 -3.73 -22.01
C LYS A 128 -8.59 -2.67 -21.85
N ASN A 129 -8.69 -2.06 -20.66
CA ASN A 129 -9.62 -0.97 -20.37
C ASN A 129 -9.15 0.40 -20.86
N LYS A 130 -7.90 0.52 -21.35
CA LYS A 130 -7.28 1.79 -21.80
C LYS A 130 -7.31 2.88 -20.72
N SER A 131 -7.31 2.51 -19.45
CA SER A 131 -7.33 3.42 -18.30
C SER A 131 -6.90 2.67 -17.05
N GLY A 132 -6.21 3.38 -16.14
CA GLY A 132 -5.86 2.88 -14.81
C GLY A 132 -5.04 3.88 -14.00
N LYS A 133 -5.15 3.75 -12.69
CA LYS A 133 -4.34 4.53 -11.74
C LYS A 133 -3.76 3.58 -10.69
N ILE A 134 -2.45 3.59 -10.54
CA ILE A 134 -1.73 2.79 -9.55
C ILE A 134 -1.04 3.75 -8.59
N ILE A 135 -1.30 3.58 -7.30
CA ILE A 135 -0.65 4.33 -6.24
C ILE A 135 0.07 3.34 -5.32
N ASN A 136 1.38 3.47 -5.25
CA ASN A 136 2.23 2.65 -4.40
C ASN A 136 2.60 3.42 -3.13
N ILE A 137 2.20 2.92 -1.96
CA ILE A 137 2.58 3.52 -0.68
C ILE A 137 4.01 3.11 -0.34
N THR A 138 4.90 4.07 -0.42
CA THR A 138 6.33 3.92 -0.12
C THR A 138 6.65 4.42 1.30
N SER A 139 7.74 5.13 1.49
CA SER A 139 8.12 5.77 2.75
C SER A 139 9.22 6.81 2.49
N VAL A 140 9.29 7.84 3.32
CA VAL A 140 10.47 8.72 3.37
C VAL A 140 11.76 7.95 3.63
N VAL A 141 11.69 6.82 4.35
CA VAL A 141 12.83 5.92 4.61
C VAL A 141 13.43 5.35 3.31
N GLY A 142 12.63 5.21 2.25
CA GLY A 142 13.11 4.84 0.92
C GLY A 142 13.99 5.92 0.26
N HIS A 143 13.95 7.17 0.74
CA HIS A 143 14.78 8.26 0.25
C HIS A 143 15.97 8.54 1.17
N THR A 144 15.78 8.41 2.48
CA THR A 144 16.76 8.85 3.49
C THR A 144 17.54 7.72 4.13
N GLY A 145 17.02 6.48 4.07
CA GLY A 145 17.46 5.40 4.94
C GLY A 145 16.98 5.61 6.38
N ASN A 146 17.14 4.58 7.21
CA ASN A 146 16.96 4.65 8.65
C ASN A 146 17.78 3.53 9.33
N VAL A 147 18.29 3.80 10.52
CA VAL A 147 19.07 2.81 11.29
C VAL A 147 18.19 1.57 11.56
N GLY A 148 18.75 0.39 11.34
CA GLY A 148 18.05 -0.88 11.53
C GLY A 148 17.05 -1.26 10.44
N GLN A 149 16.89 -0.47 9.39
CA GLN A 149 15.88 -0.68 8.34
C GLN A 149 16.48 -0.84 6.94
N ALA A 150 17.65 -1.45 6.80
CA ALA A 150 18.30 -1.63 5.52
C ALA A 150 17.40 -2.37 4.49
N ASN A 151 16.73 -3.45 4.93
CA ASN A 151 15.77 -4.21 4.12
C ASN A 151 14.54 -3.35 3.73
N TYR A 152 13.96 -2.64 4.68
CA TYR A 152 12.79 -1.80 4.44
C TYR A 152 13.11 -0.62 3.52
N ALA A 153 14.23 0.09 3.78
CA ALA A 153 14.71 1.16 2.91
C ALA A 153 14.94 0.66 1.48
N ALA A 154 15.63 -0.46 1.32
CA ALA A 154 15.85 -1.08 0.01
C ALA A 154 14.52 -1.41 -0.70
N SER A 155 13.55 -2.01 0.01
CA SER A 155 12.25 -2.34 -0.56
C SER A 155 11.49 -1.08 -1.02
N LYS A 156 11.46 -0.03 -0.21
CA LYS A 156 10.73 1.21 -0.53
C LYS A 156 11.41 2.04 -1.62
N SER A 157 12.75 2.07 -1.65
CA SER A 157 13.51 2.64 -2.77
C SER A 157 13.28 1.87 -4.07
N GLY A 158 13.25 0.54 -3.99
CA GLY A 158 12.96 -0.33 -5.13
C GLY A 158 11.58 -0.06 -5.73
N ILE A 159 10.53 0.13 -4.89
CA ILE A 159 9.19 0.50 -5.35
C ILE A 159 9.22 1.84 -6.09
N ILE A 160 9.97 2.84 -5.61
CA ILE A 160 10.08 4.16 -6.25
C ILE A 160 10.70 4.02 -7.66
N GLY A 161 11.82 3.32 -7.78
CA GLY A 161 12.48 3.07 -9.06
C GLY A 161 11.60 2.28 -10.03
N MET A 162 11.01 1.18 -9.56
CA MET A 162 10.05 0.36 -10.30
C MET A 162 8.87 1.19 -10.81
N SER A 163 8.27 2.01 -9.95
CA SER A 163 7.10 2.83 -10.32
C SER A 163 7.41 3.83 -11.41
N LYS A 164 8.59 4.46 -11.38
CA LYS A 164 9.06 5.36 -12.45
C LYS A 164 9.19 4.64 -13.78
N SER A 165 9.79 3.44 -13.79
CA SER A 165 9.91 2.62 -15.01
C SER A 165 8.56 2.24 -15.58
N LEU A 166 7.67 1.70 -14.75
CA LEU A 166 6.32 1.34 -15.17
C LEU A 166 5.51 2.55 -15.64
N ALA A 167 5.66 3.73 -15.01
CA ALA A 167 4.99 4.95 -15.45
C ALA A 167 5.42 5.33 -16.88
N LEU A 168 6.71 5.25 -17.21
CA LEU A 168 7.21 5.50 -18.56
C LEU A 168 6.70 4.48 -19.59
N GLU A 169 6.64 3.19 -19.22
CA GLU A 169 6.15 2.11 -20.10
C GLU A 169 4.67 2.27 -20.47
N TYR A 170 3.85 2.72 -19.50
CA TYR A 170 2.38 2.67 -19.62
C TYR A 170 1.69 4.03 -19.77
N ALA A 171 2.42 5.16 -19.75
CA ALA A 171 1.85 6.50 -19.92
C ALA A 171 0.99 6.63 -21.18
N LYS A 172 1.47 6.12 -22.31
CA LYS A 172 0.75 6.15 -23.61
C LYS A 172 -0.52 5.29 -23.62
N LYS A 173 -0.75 4.47 -22.59
CA LYS A 173 -1.95 3.64 -22.42
C LYS A 173 -2.99 4.28 -21.49
N ASN A 174 -2.81 5.56 -21.14
CA ASN A 174 -3.64 6.28 -20.18
C ASN A 174 -3.64 5.60 -18.78
N ILE A 175 -2.48 5.08 -18.37
CA ILE A 175 -2.27 4.49 -17.04
C ILE A 175 -1.27 5.35 -16.30
N ASN A 176 -1.67 5.87 -15.14
CA ASN A 176 -0.82 6.67 -14.27
C ASN A 176 -0.32 5.82 -13.10
N ILE A 177 0.97 5.87 -12.83
CA ILE A 177 1.59 5.12 -11.74
C ILE A 177 2.39 6.11 -10.89
N ASN A 178 2.00 6.25 -9.63
CA ASN A 178 2.58 7.21 -8.71
C ASN A 178 2.96 6.54 -7.38
N CYS A 179 3.82 7.22 -6.62
CA CYS A 179 4.18 6.85 -5.27
C CYS A 179 3.77 7.96 -4.31
N ILE A 180 3.25 7.55 -3.15
CA ILE A 180 3.13 8.41 -1.97
C ILE A 180 4.19 7.93 -0.98
N SER A 181 5.02 8.85 -0.47
CA SER A 181 6.09 8.55 0.49
C SER A 181 5.76 9.16 1.86
N PRO A 182 4.92 8.51 2.68
CA PRO A 182 4.59 9.04 4.00
C PRO A 182 5.85 9.16 4.88
N GLY A 183 5.85 10.16 5.76
CA GLY A 183 6.76 10.24 6.88
C GLY A 183 6.33 9.31 8.02
N PHE A 184 6.55 9.73 9.25
CA PHE A 184 6.08 9.01 10.43
C PHE A 184 4.59 9.29 10.66
N ILE A 185 3.75 8.29 10.44
CA ILE A 185 2.29 8.34 10.58
C ILE A 185 1.86 7.59 11.83
N LYS A 186 0.90 8.12 12.60
CA LYS A 186 0.31 7.45 13.77
C LYS A 186 -0.45 6.20 13.32
N THR A 187 0.12 5.03 13.60
CA THR A 187 -0.46 3.72 13.31
C THR A 187 -0.02 2.75 14.40
N ASN A 188 -0.64 1.58 14.47
CA ASN A 188 -0.21 0.53 15.40
C ASN A 188 1.29 0.15 15.26
N MET A 189 1.90 0.46 14.13
CA MET A 189 3.33 0.24 13.89
C MET A 189 4.18 1.28 14.64
N THR A 190 3.76 2.55 14.66
CA THR A 190 4.47 3.65 15.30
C THR A 190 4.11 3.83 16.79
N GLU A 191 2.99 3.28 17.25
CA GLU A 191 2.61 3.28 18.67
C GLU A 191 3.58 2.46 19.54
N LYS A 192 4.22 1.45 18.95
CA LYS A 192 5.19 0.57 19.64
C LYS A 192 6.58 1.15 19.77
N ILE A 193 6.83 2.36 19.25
CA ILE A 193 8.12 3.04 19.34
C ILE A 193 8.33 3.52 20.77
N ASP A 194 9.50 3.20 21.35
CA ASP A 194 9.89 3.68 22.68
C ASP A 194 9.74 5.22 22.78
N PRO A 195 9.16 5.75 23.86
CA PRO A 195 8.95 7.19 24.03
C PRO A 195 10.19 8.06 23.79
N LYS A 196 11.37 7.61 24.22
CA LYS A 196 12.65 8.32 23.99
C LYS A 196 12.98 8.45 22.50
N PHE A 197 12.76 7.37 21.74
CA PHE A 197 12.95 7.43 20.29
C PHE A 197 11.88 8.27 19.58
N LYS A 198 10.66 8.29 20.13
CA LYS A 198 9.57 9.11 19.61
C LYS A 198 9.90 10.61 19.70
N GLU A 199 10.48 11.07 20.80
CA GLU A 199 10.95 12.47 20.95
C GLU A 199 12.02 12.82 19.92
N LEU A 200 13.01 11.93 19.70
CA LEU A 200 14.04 12.13 18.68
C LEU A 200 13.49 12.17 17.25
N ILE A 201 12.44 11.40 16.98
CA ILE A 201 11.74 11.43 15.69
C ILE A 201 11.00 12.77 15.55
N LEU A 202 10.24 13.19 16.55
CA LEU A 202 9.50 14.46 16.54
C LEU A 202 10.42 15.66 16.32
N ALA A 203 11.57 15.69 16.95
CA ALA A 203 12.56 16.74 16.78
C ALA A 203 13.11 16.87 15.34
N LYS A 204 13.03 15.80 14.54
CA LYS A 204 13.44 15.80 13.13
C LYS A 204 12.31 16.19 12.18
N ILE A 205 11.07 16.27 12.65
CA ILE A 205 9.90 16.62 11.83
C ILE A 205 9.65 18.11 11.95
N PRO A 206 9.77 18.89 10.87
CA PRO A 206 9.60 20.35 10.95
C PRO A 206 8.25 20.81 11.55
N SER A 207 7.17 20.05 11.32
CA SER A 207 5.84 20.32 11.90
C SER A 207 5.71 19.88 13.37
N ASN A 208 6.75 19.26 13.95
CA ASN A 208 6.80 18.76 15.33
C ASN A 208 5.62 17.86 15.73
N ARG A 209 5.01 17.18 14.78
CA ARG A 209 3.95 16.19 14.97
C ARG A 209 4.11 15.00 14.02
N LEU A 210 3.65 13.85 14.44
CA LEU A 210 3.43 12.73 13.53
C LEU A 210 2.28 13.07 12.57
N GLY A 211 2.33 12.54 11.36
CA GLY A 211 1.20 12.60 10.45
C GLY A 211 0.04 11.71 10.93
N GLU A 212 -1.16 12.07 10.57
CA GLU A 212 -2.34 11.21 10.75
C GLU A 212 -2.53 10.34 9.50
N PRO A 213 -3.16 9.16 9.60
CA PRO A 213 -3.50 8.34 8.42
C PRO A 213 -4.32 9.11 7.37
N SER A 214 -5.17 10.04 7.81
CA SER A 214 -5.94 10.93 6.94
C SER A 214 -5.08 11.89 6.12
N ASP A 215 -3.90 12.31 6.63
CA ASP A 215 -2.98 13.12 5.84
C ASP A 215 -2.54 12.37 4.57
N VAL A 216 -2.41 11.04 4.64
CA VAL A 216 -2.06 10.18 3.49
C VAL A 216 -3.28 9.91 2.60
N ALA A 217 -4.45 9.70 3.20
CA ALA A 217 -5.67 9.38 2.46
C ALA A 217 -6.20 10.56 1.63
N ASN A 218 -5.86 11.80 2.01
CA ASN A 218 -6.29 13.02 1.33
C ASN A 218 -5.42 13.41 0.12
N VAL A 219 -4.28 12.73 -0.08
CA VAL A 219 -3.38 12.94 -1.22
C VAL A 219 -3.77 12.04 -2.38
#